data_428a0a4e3b0d41c21e1fc995aef5c738
#
_entry.id   428a0a4e3b0d41c21e1fc995aef5c738
#
_cell.length_a   1.000
_cell.length_b   1.000
_cell.length_c   1.000
_cell.angle_alpha   90.00
_cell.angle_beta   90.00
_cell.angle_gamma   90.00
#
_symmetry.space_group_name_H-M   'P 1'
#
loop_
_entity.id
_entity.type
_entity.pdbx_description
1 polymer ?
#
loop_
_entity_poly.entity_id
_entity_poly.type
_entity_poly.pdbx_seq_one_letter_code
_entity_poly.pdbx_strand_id
1 'polypeptide(L)'
;MHKHTLSVRNYRAIHHADIALNGITVLTGENGCGKSTIGRWLYYIINGLEQYDSYVFSAFKREVIELLPPMDRISSDFGLPYNERRDFLLYPKAIDLVLYTPEKGFELVHDQFVDTLDRFFGKLVSLQATTGNEKVLDRIIRSVDLPDSSRRDIATFIEQWRTALMEGYAKLEAHFKSYIASRPGAFLFDEIRYRYKEKVNPKQIQLRDDDIDLLSEEKVLQTYYLKQSIYVNSPLFIDCGDTHFLWAHLQKLILNDADGIKKPALLDEVRSVMGGSIREEEDAVVPKLRYVSADKEIDIPIEDAATGLKTFAYLYRLIEKGHITPETVLIIDEPEVHLHPKWVVEFARILVHLHKQVGVKILLASHDPDMVAALQSIGEKEELGEKLNFYIAKRNEENKHQFDFISTGTDIEPIFDSFNIALDRIEEYGRTNDMDE
;
A
#
# COMPACT_ATOMS: atom_id res chain seq x y z
N MET A 1 -9.28 17.07 19.61
CA MET A 1 -8.71 16.65 18.31
C MET A 1 -8.12 15.29 18.52
N HIS A 2 -8.51 14.27 17.75
CA HIS A 2 -7.99 12.91 17.95
C HIS A 2 -6.50 12.84 17.60
N LYS A 3 -5.72 12.25 18.51
CA LYS A 3 -4.27 12.10 18.37
C LYS A 3 -3.97 10.66 17.97
N HIS A 4 -3.64 10.47 16.70
CA HIS A 4 -3.16 9.15 16.24
C HIS A 4 -1.67 9.05 16.52
N THR A 5 -1.24 7.87 16.97
CA THR A 5 0.19 7.60 17.23
C THR A 5 0.58 6.26 16.62
N LEU A 6 1.56 6.28 15.72
CA LEU A 6 2.23 5.08 15.22
C LEU A 6 3.43 4.78 16.10
N SER A 7 3.43 3.61 16.71
CA SER A 7 4.55 3.11 17.51
C SER A 7 5.30 2.02 16.77
N VAL A 8 6.62 2.14 16.67
CA VAL A 8 7.52 1.14 16.09
C VAL A 8 8.60 0.79 17.10
N ARG A 9 8.82 -0.51 17.34
CA ARG A 9 9.75 -1.03 18.34
C ARG A 9 10.64 -2.12 17.75
N ASN A 10 11.97 -1.97 17.90
CA ASN A 10 12.95 -2.98 17.53
C ASN A 10 12.73 -3.57 16.12
N TYR A 11 12.47 -2.71 15.15
CA TYR A 11 12.21 -3.12 13.77
C TYR A 11 13.26 -2.53 12.81
N ARG A 12 14.08 -3.38 12.19
CA ARG A 12 15.18 -2.98 11.29
C ARG A 12 16.10 -1.95 11.95
N ALA A 13 16.27 -0.79 11.35
CA ALA A 13 17.08 0.31 11.89
C ALA A 13 16.39 1.08 13.03
N ILE A 14 15.12 0.81 13.35
CA ILE A 14 14.36 1.54 14.35
C ILE A 14 14.40 0.78 15.66
N HIS A 15 14.98 1.37 16.71
CA HIS A 15 14.86 0.89 18.09
C HIS A 15 13.53 1.36 18.69
N HIS A 16 13.28 2.66 18.65
CA HIS A 16 12.08 3.26 19.23
C HIS A 16 11.58 4.42 18.38
N ALA A 17 10.28 4.41 18.05
CA ALA A 17 9.59 5.54 17.43
C ALA A 17 8.15 5.60 17.91
N ASP A 18 7.72 6.73 18.47
CA ASP A 18 6.33 7.09 18.74
C ASP A 18 5.98 8.35 17.97
N ILE A 19 5.35 8.16 16.82
CA ILE A 19 5.12 9.20 15.84
C ILE A 19 3.67 9.69 15.92
N ALA A 20 3.49 10.93 16.37
CA ALA A 20 2.17 11.58 16.43
C ALA A 20 1.74 12.10 15.05
N LEU A 21 0.48 11.84 14.69
CA LEU A 21 -0.14 12.20 13.42
C LEU A 21 -1.33 13.15 13.65
N ASN A 22 -1.06 14.36 14.09
CA ASN A 22 -2.09 15.35 14.41
C ASN A 22 -2.13 16.58 13.48
N GLY A 23 -1.26 16.59 12.46
CA GLY A 23 -1.14 17.68 11.50
C GLY A 23 -0.05 17.36 10.48
N ILE A 24 0.99 18.20 10.42
CA ILE A 24 2.20 17.97 9.63
C ILE A 24 3.26 17.40 10.58
N THR A 25 3.70 16.19 10.29
CA THR A 25 4.75 15.48 11.02
C THR A 25 5.95 15.29 10.12
N VAL A 26 7.12 15.77 10.54
CA VAL A 26 8.34 15.74 9.76
C VAL A 26 9.35 14.80 10.43
N LEU A 27 9.80 13.77 9.71
CA LEU A 27 10.83 12.85 10.14
C LEU A 27 12.17 13.25 9.52
N THR A 28 13.17 13.51 10.36
CA THR A 28 14.51 13.91 9.93
C THR A 28 15.58 12.93 10.45
N GLY A 29 16.75 12.94 9.86
CA GLY A 29 17.89 12.12 10.27
C GLY A 29 18.68 11.56 9.09
N GLU A 30 19.75 10.85 9.41
CA GLU A 30 20.69 10.25 8.44
C GLU A 30 19.98 9.28 7.46
N ASN A 31 20.63 9.03 6.32
CA ASN A 31 20.17 8.00 5.40
C ASN A 31 20.24 6.63 6.06
N GLY A 32 19.20 5.81 5.84
CA GLY A 32 19.11 4.47 6.43
C GLY A 32 18.61 4.42 7.87
N CYS A 33 18.27 5.54 8.55
CA CYS A 33 17.77 5.53 9.93
C CYS A 33 16.31 5.00 10.06
N GLY A 34 15.58 4.80 8.97
CA GLY A 34 14.25 4.19 8.98
C GLY A 34 13.08 5.11 8.71
N LYS A 35 13.27 6.37 8.25
CA LYS A 35 12.20 7.32 7.90
C LYS A 35 11.17 6.72 6.93
N SER A 36 11.65 6.23 5.78
CA SER A 36 10.80 5.57 4.78
C SER A 36 10.11 4.31 5.30
N THR A 37 10.75 3.60 6.24
CA THR A 37 10.17 2.42 6.89
C THR A 37 8.94 2.80 7.72
N ILE A 38 9.00 3.89 8.49
CA ILE A 38 7.86 4.43 9.25
C ILE A 38 6.72 4.79 8.31
N GLY A 39 7.01 5.53 7.23
CA GLY A 39 6.00 5.91 6.24
C GLY A 39 5.32 4.70 5.59
N ARG A 40 6.08 3.67 5.20
CA ARG A 40 5.52 2.43 4.61
C ARG A 40 4.63 1.68 5.60
N TRP A 41 5.05 1.56 6.86
CA TRP A 41 4.21 0.89 7.87
C TRP A 41 2.91 1.64 8.11
N LEU A 42 2.96 2.96 8.17
CA LEU A 42 1.75 3.77 8.28
C LEU A 42 0.80 3.52 7.09
N TYR A 43 1.35 3.49 5.88
CA TYR A 43 0.59 3.17 4.67
C TYR A 43 -0.04 1.77 4.75
N TYR A 44 0.73 0.74 5.10
CA TYR A 44 0.24 -0.65 5.15
C TYR A 44 -0.89 -0.82 6.16
N ILE A 45 -0.73 -0.22 7.34
CA ILE A 45 -1.72 -0.33 8.41
C ILE A 45 -3.00 0.38 8.03
N ILE A 46 -2.95 1.67 7.67
CA ILE A 46 -4.18 2.44 7.39
C ILE A 46 -4.96 1.80 6.24
N ASN A 47 -4.31 1.45 5.14
CA ASN A 47 -4.98 0.79 4.03
C ASN A 47 -5.46 -0.63 4.40
N GLY A 48 -4.71 -1.35 5.23
CA GLY A 48 -5.12 -2.67 5.72
C GLY A 48 -6.31 -2.61 6.65
N LEU A 49 -6.42 -1.58 7.50
CA LEU A 49 -7.57 -1.36 8.38
C LEU A 49 -8.84 -1.06 7.57
N GLU A 50 -8.72 -0.17 6.58
CA GLU A 50 -9.83 0.25 5.72
C GLU A 50 -10.27 -0.88 4.77
N GLN A 51 -9.31 -1.57 4.17
CA GLN A 51 -9.56 -2.64 3.20
C GLN A 51 -9.60 -4.04 3.82
N TYR A 52 -9.78 -4.16 5.14
CA TYR A 52 -9.71 -5.43 5.85
C TYR A 52 -10.61 -6.50 5.23
N ASP A 53 -11.88 -6.18 5.00
CA ASP A 53 -12.87 -7.10 4.43
C ASP A 53 -12.51 -7.53 3.01
N SER A 54 -11.94 -6.61 2.22
CA SER A 54 -11.40 -6.90 0.89
C SER A 54 -10.18 -7.84 0.94
N TYR A 55 -9.34 -7.71 1.97
CA TYR A 55 -8.21 -8.62 2.19
C TYR A 55 -8.70 -10.01 2.57
N VAL A 56 -9.67 -10.11 3.49
CA VAL A 56 -10.30 -11.38 3.87
C VAL A 56 -10.89 -12.08 2.65
N PHE A 57 -11.63 -11.36 1.81
CA PHE A 57 -12.22 -11.92 0.61
C PHE A 57 -11.17 -12.35 -0.43
N SER A 58 -10.10 -11.57 -0.60
CA SER A 58 -9.01 -11.92 -1.50
C SER A 58 -8.25 -13.17 -1.05
N ALA A 59 -8.04 -13.32 0.27
CA ALA A 59 -7.45 -14.51 0.85
C ALA A 59 -8.37 -15.72 0.68
N PHE A 60 -9.66 -15.56 0.95
CA PHE A 60 -10.66 -16.60 0.72
C PHE A 60 -10.63 -17.11 -0.74
N LYS A 61 -10.67 -16.23 -1.73
CA LYS A 61 -10.58 -16.61 -3.15
C LYS A 61 -9.31 -17.40 -3.45
N ARG A 62 -8.18 -17.01 -2.87
CA ARG A 62 -6.89 -17.69 -3.04
C ARG A 62 -6.94 -19.12 -2.48
N GLU A 63 -7.47 -19.30 -1.27
CA GLU A 63 -7.62 -20.61 -0.65
C GLU A 63 -8.63 -21.50 -1.38
N VAL A 64 -9.72 -20.94 -1.92
CA VAL A 64 -10.68 -21.70 -2.74
C VAL A 64 -10.00 -22.21 -4.03
N ILE A 65 -9.13 -21.40 -4.66
CA ILE A 65 -8.37 -21.85 -5.81
C ILE A 65 -7.45 -23.03 -5.46
N GLU A 66 -6.85 -23.02 -4.26
CA GLU A 66 -5.98 -24.11 -3.79
C GLU A 66 -6.71 -25.45 -3.56
N LEU A 67 -8.05 -25.45 -3.49
CA LEU A 67 -8.83 -26.71 -3.49
C LEU A 67 -8.85 -27.41 -4.83
N LEU A 68 -8.49 -26.75 -5.94
CA LEU A 68 -8.68 -27.22 -7.31
C LEU A 68 -7.43 -27.78 -8.03
N PRO A 69 -6.17 -27.74 -7.52
CA PRO A 69 -5.00 -28.21 -8.24
C PRO A 69 -5.11 -29.65 -8.77
N PRO A 70 -5.74 -30.60 -8.08
CA PRO A 70 -5.96 -31.94 -8.62
C PRO A 70 -6.70 -31.93 -9.96
N MET A 71 -7.59 -30.98 -10.19
CA MET A 71 -8.40 -30.88 -11.41
C MET A 71 -7.55 -30.53 -12.65
N ASP A 72 -6.60 -29.58 -12.52
CA ASP A 72 -5.70 -29.20 -13.63
C ASP A 72 -4.81 -30.38 -14.02
N ARG A 73 -4.22 -31.07 -13.03
CA ARG A 73 -3.38 -32.25 -13.28
C ARG A 73 -4.17 -33.35 -13.98
N ILE A 74 -5.36 -33.65 -13.50
CA ILE A 74 -6.25 -34.66 -14.05
C ILE A 74 -6.67 -34.30 -15.47
N SER A 75 -7.03 -33.04 -15.71
CA SER A 75 -7.38 -32.57 -17.07
C SER A 75 -6.22 -32.70 -18.03
N SER A 76 -4.98 -32.50 -17.56
CA SER A 76 -3.74 -32.73 -18.33
C SER A 76 -3.55 -34.22 -18.64
N ASP A 77 -3.78 -35.09 -17.67
CA ASP A 77 -3.62 -36.56 -17.85
C ASP A 77 -4.63 -37.15 -18.85
N PHE A 78 -5.79 -36.52 -19.00
CA PHE A 78 -6.76 -36.83 -20.04
C PHE A 78 -6.43 -36.24 -21.41
N GLY A 79 -5.33 -35.48 -21.54
CA GLY A 79 -4.91 -34.88 -22.81
C GLY A 79 -5.84 -33.74 -23.27
N LEU A 80 -6.58 -33.10 -22.35
CA LEU A 80 -7.43 -31.97 -22.70
C LEU A 80 -6.57 -30.79 -23.19
N PRO A 81 -6.99 -30.08 -24.27
CA PRO A 81 -6.33 -28.88 -24.76
C PRO A 81 -6.23 -27.82 -23.70
N TYR A 82 -5.21 -26.96 -23.72
CA TYR A 82 -4.97 -25.91 -22.74
C TYR A 82 -6.16 -24.96 -22.57
N ASN A 83 -6.84 -24.60 -23.67
CA ASN A 83 -8.06 -23.77 -23.63
C ASN A 83 -9.21 -24.42 -22.85
N GLU A 84 -9.44 -25.74 -23.03
CA GLU A 84 -10.45 -26.46 -22.26
C GLU A 84 -10.03 -26.63 -20.78
N ARG A 85 -8.74 -26.87 -20.51
CA ARG A 85 -8.22 -26.93 -19.14
C ARG A 85 -8.38 -25.61 -18.40
N ARG A 86 -8.14 -24.49 -19.07
CA ARG A 86 -8.33 -23.15 -18.50
C ARG A 86 -9.75 -22.88 -18.03
N ASP A 87 -10.75 -23.48 -18.66
CA ASP A 87 -12.15 -23.34 -18.27
C ASP A 87 -12.49 -24.06 -16.95
N PHE A 88 -11.64 -25.01 -16.51
CA PHE A 88 -11.75 -25.67 -15.21
C PHE A 88 -10.92 -25.01 -14.12
N LEU A 89 -9.97 -24.17 -14.48
CA LEU A 89 -9.29 -23.33 -13.51
C LEU A 89 -10.27 -22.22 -13.12
N LEU A 90 -10.60 -22.18 -11.85
CA LEU A 90 -11.35 -21.09 -11.28
C LEU A 90 -10.47 -19.84 -11.34
N TYR A 91 -10.50 -19.17 -12.48
CA TYR A 91 -10.29 -17.74 -12.47
C TYR A 91 -11.64 -17.13 -12.06
N PRO A 92 -11.85 -16.74 -10.80
CA PRO A 92 -13.01 -15.96 -10.47
C PRO A 92 -12.90 -14.72 -11.36
N LYS A 93 -13.76 -14.63 -12.37
CA LYS A 93 -13.99 -13.38 -13.11
C LYS A 93 -13.99 -12.33 -12.03
N ALA A 94 -13.17 -11.29 -12.16
CA ALA A 94 -12.84 -10.36 -11.11
C ALA A 94 -14.09 -9.94 -10.32
N ILE A 95 -14.38 -10.66 -9.24
CA ILE A 95 -15.40 -10.28 -8.29
C ILE A 95 -14.73 -9.21 -7.45
N ASP A 96 -15.08 -7.98 -7.74
CA ASP A 96 -14.56 -6.83 -7.01
C ASP A 96 -15.55 -6.49 -5.89
N LEU A 97 -15.13 -6.61 -4.65
CA LEU A 97 -15.93 -6.22 -3.47
C LEU A 97 -16.31 -4.74 -3.45
N VAL A 98 -15.65 -3.90 -4.23
CA VAL A 98 -16.07 -2.50 -4.40
C VAL A 98 -17.50 -2.40 -4.97
N LEU A 99 -17.94 -3.43 -5.71
CA LEU A 99 -19.28 -3.48 -6.32
C LEU A 99 -20.29 -4.29 -5.51
N TYR A 100 -19.85 -5.05 -4.49
CA TYR A 100 -20.70 -5.99 -3.76
C TYR A 100 -20.38 -5.96 -2.26
N THR A 101 -21.41 -6.26 -1.44
CA THR A 101 -21.17 -6.57 -0.03
C THR A 101 -20.35 -7.85 0.12
N PRO A 102 -19.61 -8.05 1.24
CA PRO A 102 -18.86 -9.29 1.46
C PRO A 102 -19.72 -10.54 1.31
N GLU A 103 -20.97 -10.54 1.85
CA GLU A 103 -21.89 -11.66 1.77
C GLU A 103 -22.19 -12.05 0.33
N LYS A 104 -22.52 -11.07 -0.52
CA LYS A 104 -22.79 -11.29 -1.94
C LYS A 104 -21.53 -11.75 -2.68
N GLY A 105 -20.37 -11.30 -2.27
CA GLY A 105 -19.07 -11.78 -2.80
C GLY A 105 -18.90 -13.27 -2.53
N PHE A 106 -19.17 -13.75 -1.31
CA PHE A 106 -19.10 -15.17 -0.96
C PHE A 106 -20.10 -16.02 -1.77
N GLU A 107 -21.34 -15.55 -1.94
CA GLU A 107 -22.36 -16.23 -2.77
C GLU A 107 -21.89 -16.38 -4.23
N LEU A 108 -21.36 -15.32 -4.82
CA LEU A 108 -20.86 -15.37 -6.20
C LEU A 108 -19.68 -16.32 -6.38
N VAL A 109 -18.78 -16.41 -5.41
CA VAL A 109 -17.66 -17.38 -5.43
C VAL A 109 -18.21 -18.79 -5.28
N HIS A 110 -19.20 -19.01 -4.43
CA HIS A 110 -19.88 -20.31 -4.26
C HIS A 110 -20.49 -20.78 -5.58
N ASP A 111 -21.28 -19.93 -6.24
CA ASP A 111 -21.92 -20.28 -7.52
C ASP A 111 -20.91 -20.63 -8.60
N GLN A 112 -19.80 -19.85 -8.68
CA GLN A 112 -18.72 -20.15 -9.62
C GLN A 112 -17.99 -21.46 -9.27
N PHE A 113 -17.81 -21.76 -7.99
CA PHE A 113 -17.19 -23.00 -7.53
C PHE A 113 -18.05 -24.19 -7.93
N VAL A 114 -19.36 -24.16 -7.63
CA VAL A 114 -20.32 -25.22 -8.01
C VAL A 114 -20.35 -25.42 -9.52
N ASP A 115 -20.48 -24.36 -10.30
CA ASP A 115 -20.49 -24.43 -11.78
C ASP A 115 -19.18 -25.06 -12.32
N THR A 116 -18.03 -24.72 -11.71
CA THR A 116 -16.75 -25.34 -12.09
C THR A 116 -16.70 -26.82 -11.78
N LEU A 117 -17.19 -27.25 -10.61
CA LEU A 117 -17.28 -28.65 -10.25
C LEU A 117 -18.21 -29.41 -11.21
N ASP A 118 -19.38 -28.86 -11.53
CA ASP A 118 -20.35 -29.47 -12.42
C ASP A 118 -19.80 -29.69 -13.83
N ARG A 119 -19.12 -28.68 -14.36
CA ARG A 119 -18.44 -28.79 -15.67
C ARG A 119 -17.32 -29.82 -15.65
N PHE A 120 -16.48 -29.80 -14.60
CA PHE A 120 -15.35 -30.70 -14.48
C PHE A 120 -15.81 -32.16 -14.36
N PHE A 121 -16.71 -32.48 -13.43
CA PHE A 121 -17.19 -33.84 -13.23
C PHE A 121 -18.05 -34.34 -14.40
N GLY A 122 -18.84 -33.46 -15.03
CA GLY A 122 -19.55 -33.79 -16.28
C GLY A 122 -18.59 -34.18 -17.41
N LYS A 123 -17.48 -33.49 -17.54
CA LYS A 123 -16.44 -33.83 -18.53
C LYS A 123 -15.77 -35.17 -18.20
N LEU A 124 -15.44 -35.43 -16.92
CA LEU A 124 -14.88 -36.72 -16.50
C LEU A 124 -15.76 -37.91 -16.88
N VAL A 125 -17.07 -37.81 -16.62
CA VAL A 125 -18.05 -38.82 -16.98
C VAL A 125 -18.08 -39.05 -18.50
N SER A 126 -18.10 -37.97 -19.29
CA SER A 126 -18.10 -38.07 -20.76
C SER A 126 -16.81 -38.70 -21.34
N LEU A 127 -15.66 -38.40 -20.76
CA LEU A 127 -14.37 -38.97 -21.18
C LEU A 127 -14.26 -40.45 -20.85
N GLN A 128 -14.80 -40.89 -19.71
CA GLN A 128 -14.87 -42.30 -19.37
C GLN A 128 -15.69 -43.08 -20.40
N ALA A 129 -16.83 -42.54 -20.80
CA ALA A 129 -17.71 -43.20 -21.78
C ALA A 129 -17.06 -43.39 -23.18
N THR A 130 -16.11 -42.50 -23.53
CA THR A 130 -15.51 -42.49 -24.88
C THR A 130 -14.16 -43.17 -24.98
N THR A 131 -13.35 -43.25 -23.93
CA THR A 131 -11.93 -43.64 -24.03
C THR A 131 -11.59 -45.05 -23.51
N GLY A 132 -12.45 -45.70 -22.71
CA GLY A 132 -12.17 -46.99 -22.11
C GLY A 132 -10.88 -47.05 -21.26
N ASN A 133 -10.42 -45.92 -20.77
CA ASN A 133 -9.12 -45.68 -20.16
C ASN A 133 -9.11 -45.99 -18.66
N GLU A 134 -9.31 -47.26 -18.30
CA GLU A 134 -9.25 -47.72 -16.90
C GLU A 134 -7.95 -47.32 -16.19
N LYS A 135 -6.81 -47.32 -16.93
CA LYS A 135 -5.51 -46.92 -16.34
C LYS A 135 -5.39 -45.46 -15.97
N VAL A 136 -6.04 -44.57 -16.69
CA VAL A 136 -6.06 -43.13 -16.35
C VAL A 136 -6.95 -42.91 -15.12
N LEU A 137 -8.10 -43.59 -15.09
CA LEU A 137 -9.01 -43.55 -13.96
C LEU A 137 -8.34 -44.03 -12.65
N ASP A 138 -7.67 -45.19 -12.71
CA ASP A 138 -6.91 -45.72 -11.58
C ASP A 138 -5.84 -44.74 -11.08
N ARG A 139 -5.18 -44.01 -11.97
CA ARG A 139 -4.19 -43.00 -11.62
C ARG A 139 -4.85 -41.82 -10.89
N ILE A 140 -6.00 -41.35 -11.36
CA ILE A 140 -6.77 -40.27 -10.75
C ILE A 140 -7.24 -40.68 -9.37
N ILE A 141 -7.86 -41.83 -9.24
CA ILE A 141 -8.35 -42.38 -7.97
C ILE A 141 -7.21 -42.46 -6.93
N ARG A 142 -5.98 -42.78 -7.37
CA ARG A 142 -4.80 -42.79 -6.49
C ARG A 142 -4.21 -41.42 -6.18
N SER A 143 -4.47 -40.42 -7.01
CA SER A 143 -3.93 -39.06 -6.83
C SER A 143 -4.77 -38.20 -5.88
N VAL A 144 -6.00 -38.61 -5.61
CA VAL A 144 -6.91 -37.93 -4.67
C VAL A 144 -6.96 -38.71 -3.38
N ASP A 145 -6.74 -38.03 -2.26
CA ASP A 145 -6.76 -38.63 -0.92
C ASP A 145 -8.20 -38.86 -0.45
N LEU A 146 -8.77 -39.97 -0.87
CA LEU A 146 -10.12 -40.42 -0.49
C LEU A 146 -10.09 -41.83 0.09
N PRO A 147 -11.07 -42.21 0.93
CA PRO A 147 -11.16 -43.55 1.51
C PRO A 147 -11.18 -44.65 0.45
N ASP A 148 -10.62 -45.82 0.76
CA ASP A 148 -10.57 -46.98 -0.14
C ASP A 148 -11.93 -47.46 -0.67
N SER A 149 -13.02 -47.21 0.09
CA SER A 149 -14.39 -47.50 -0.33
C SER A 149 -14.83 -46.74 -1.60
N SER A 150 -14.24 -45.58 -1.89
CA SER A 150 -14.54 -44.77 -3.08
C SER A 150 -13.97 -45.36 -4.36
N ARG A 151 -13.07 -46.35 -4.29
CA ARG A 151 -12.39 -46.95 -5.44
C ARG A 151 -13.19 -48.04 -6.20
N ARG A 152 -14.47 -48.26 -5.81
CA ARG A 152 -15.29 -49.32 -6.38
C ARG A 152 -15.80 -49.01 -7.77
N ASP A 153 -16.24 -47.82 -8.02
CA ASP A 153 -16.69 -47.35 -9.34
C ASP A 153 -16.52 -45.82 -9.43
N ILE A 154 -16.54 -45.31 -10.67
CA ILE A 154 -16.27 -43.88 -10.94
C ILE A 154 -17.38 -42.97 -10.42
N ALA A 155 -18.63 -43.42 -10.44
CA ALA A 155 -19.75 -42.60 -9.99
C ALA A 155 -19.63 -42.35 -8.48
N THR A 156 -19.39 -43.40 -7.71
CA THR A 156 -19.14 -43.33 -6.26
C THR A 156 -17.91 -42.46 -5.95
N PHE A 157 -16.84 -42.61 -6.75
CA PHE A 157 -15.63 -41.77 -6.61
C PHE A 157 -15.92 -40.30 -6.84
N ILE A 158 -16.60 -39.92 -7.93
CA ILE A 158 -16.97 -38.55 -8.24
C ILE A 158 -17.86 -37.97 -7.15
N GLU A 159 -18.86 -38.69 -6.69
CA GLU A 159 -19.76 -38.24 -5.63
C GLU A 159 -19.02 -37.94 -4.32
N GLN A 160 -18.17 -38.87 -3.88
CA GLN A 160 -17.39 -38.65 -2.67
C GLN A 160 -16.37 -37.54 -2.79
N TRP A 161 -15.71 -37.44 -3.95
CA TRP A 161 -14.75 -36.34 -4.19
C TRP A 161 -15.45 -34.99 -4.24
N ARG A 162 -16.59 -34.89 -4.93
CA ARG A 162 -17.42 -33.69 -4.95
C ARG A 162 -17.85 -33.31 -3.53
N THR A 163 -18.32 -34.26 -2.75
CA THR A 163 -18.71 -34.05 -1.36
C THR A 163 -17.54 -33.51 -0.54
N ALA A 164 -16.36 -34.10 -0.64
CA ALA A 164 -15.17 -33.64 0.07
C ALA A 164 -14.76 -32.21 -0.31
N LEU A 165 -14.86 -31.84 -1.60
CA LEU A 165 -14.59 -30.50 -2.09
C LEU A 165 -15.63 -29.49 -1.56
N MET A 166 -16.90 -29.84 -1.57
CA MET A 166 -17.97 -28.99 -1.01
C MET A 166 -17.82 -28.79 0.51
N GLU A 167 -17.45 -29.84 1.24
CA GLU A 167 -17.16 -29.75 2.67
C GLU A 167 -15.92 -28.87 2.94
N GLY A 168 -14.88 -29.01 2.13
CA GLY A 168 -13.68 -28.16 2.18
C GLY A 168 -14.03 -26.69 1.94
N TYR A 169 -14.82 -26.42 0.91
CA TYR A 169 -15.33 -25.09 0.61
C TYR A 169 -16.13 -24.51 1.77
N ALA A 170 -17.10 -25.25 2.30
CA ALA A 170 -17.95 -24.79 3.40
C ALA A 170 -17.14 -24.46 4.68
N LYS A 171 -16.09 -25.25 4.98
CA LYS A 171 -15.16 -24.96 6.08
C LYS A 171 -14.38 -23.67 5.86
N LEU A 172 -13.84 -23.47 4.66
CA LEU A 172 -13.14 -22.23 4.29
C LEU A 172 -14.07 -21.02 4.38
N GLU A 173 -15.26 -21.11 3.81
CA GLU A 173 -16.25 -20.03 3.84
C GLU A 173 -16.60 -19.63 5.27
N ALA A 174 -16.92 -20.60 6.12
CA ALA A 174 -17.22 -20.36 7.53
C ALA A 174 -16.05 -19.71 8.26
N HIS A 175 -14.83 -20.18 8.00
CA HIS A 175 -13.60 -19.62 8.58
C HIS A 175 -13.39 -18.16 8.19
N PHE A 176 -13.45 -17.83 6.90
CA PHE A 176 -13.24 -16.46 6.43
C PHE A 176 -14.41 -15.52 6.79
N LYS A 177 -15.67 -16.00 6.83
CA LYS A 177 -16.78 -15.23 7.39
C LYS A 177 -16.55 -14.89 8.86
N SER A 178 -15.95 -15.79 9.64
CA SER A 178 -15.59 -15.49 11.04
C SER A 178 -14.54 -14.37 11.14
N TYR A 179 -13.63 -14.24 10.17
CA TYR A 179 -12.64 -13.14 10.11
C TYR A 179 -13.29 -11.77 9.84
N ILE A 180 -14.34 -11.71 9.00
CA ILE A 180 -15.13 -10.48 8.83
C ILE A 180 -15.75 -10.05 10.17
N ALA A 181 -16.31 -10.99 10.92
CA ALA A 181 -17.01 -10.69 12.17
C ALA A 181 -16.06 -10.33 13.34
N SER A 182 -14.97 -11.08 13.51
CA SER A 182 -14.05 -10.94 14.66
C SER A 182 -12.86 -10.01 14.40
N ARG A 183 -12.49 -9.80 13.13
CA ARG A 183 -11.36 -8.98 12.67
C ARG A 183 -10.05 -9.27 13.41
N PRO A 184 -9.52 -10.52 13.38
CA PRO A 184 -8.27 -10.83 14.06
C PRO A 184 -7.08 -10.06 13.45
N GLY A 185 -6.27 -9.44 14.30
CA GLY A 185 -5.11 -8.66 13.85
C GLY A 185 -4.01 -9.54 13.27
N ALA A 186 -3.85 -10.77 13.79
CA ALA A 186 -2.90 -11.73 13.23
C ALA A 186 -3.12 -11.95 11.73
N PHE A 187 -4.37 -12.05 11.27
CA PHE A 187 -4.70 -12.15 9.85
C PHE A 187 -4.22 -10.94 9.06
N LEU A 188 -4.42 -9.71 9.57
CA LEU A 188 -3.96 -8.50 8.89
C LEU A 188 -2.44 -8.48 8.73
N PHE A 189 -1.69 -8.86 9.78
CA PHE A 189 -0.23 -8.95 9.70
C PHE A 189 0.23 -10.03 8.70
N ASP A 190 -0.47 -11.15 8.60
CA ASP A 190 -0.18 -12.18 7.60
C ASP A 190 -0.43 -11.69 6.18
N GLU A 191 -1.52 -10.95 5.94
CA GLU A 191 -1.81 -10.33 4.65
C GLU A 191 -0.80 -9.23 4.30
N ILE A 192 -0.38 -8.39 5.24
CA ILE A 192 0.71 -7.42 5.04
C ILE A 192 2.01 -8.15 4.67
N ARG A 193 2.35 -9.22 5.39
CA ARG A 193 3.53 -10.04 5.08
C ARG A 193 3.45 -10.65 3.68
N TYR A 194 2.30 -11.17 3.30
CA TYR A 194 2.08 -11.76 1.98
C TYR A 194 2.16 -10.74 0.85
N ARG A 195 1.47 -9.61 0.99
CA ARG A 195 1.33 -8.57 -0.05
C ARG A 195 2.61 -7.75 -0.23
N TYR A 196 3.20 -7.32 0.88
CA TYR A 196 4.31 -6.36 0.89
C TYR A 196 5.67 -6.99 1.18
N LYS A 197 5.73 -8.32 1.35
CA LYS A 197 6.95 -9.10 1.66
C LYS A 197 7.67 -8.63 2.93
N GLU A 198 6.96 -7.98 3.83
CA GLU A 198 7.50 -7.49 5.09
C GLU A 198 7.50 -8.56 6.17
N LYS A 199 8.67 -8.78 6.83
CA LYS A 199 8.78 -9.70 7.96
C LYS A 199 8.69 -8.90 9.25
N VAL A 200 7.58 -9.03 9.97
CA VAL A 200 7.31 -8.29 11.20
C VAL A 200 6.72 -9.19 12.26
N ASN A 201 7.08 -8.92 13.53
CA ASN A 201 6.33 -9.43 14.68
C ASN A 201 5.20 -8.41 14.98
N PRO A 202 3.94 -8.84 15.14
CA PRO A 202 2.82 -7.95 15.45
C PRO A 202 3.07 -7.00 16.63
N LYS A 203 3.84 -7.42 17.63
CA LYS A 203 4.19 -6.60 18.81
C LYS A 203 5.15 -5.43 18.50
N GLN A 204 5.76 -5.41 17.33
CA GLN A 204 6.73 -4.37 16.95
C GLN A 204 6.06 -3.11 16.39
N ILE A 205 4.83 -3.21 15.91
CA ILE A 205 4.12 -2.11 15.23
C ILE A 205 2.73 -1.99 15.84
N GLN A 206 2.39 -0.78 16.27
CA GLN A 206 1.07 -0.45 16.83
C GLN A 206 0.58 0.88 16.27
N LEU A 207 -0.72 0.99 16.05
CA LEU A 207 -1.39 2.25 15.73
C LEU A 207 -2.47 2.51 16.79
N ARG A 208 -2.43 3.68 17.41
CA ARG A 208 -3.40 4.12 18.41
C ARG A 208 -4.17 5.36 17.94
N ASP A 209 -5.43 5.45 18.37
CA ASP A 209 -6.25 6.65 18.34
C ASP A 209 -6.51 7.07 19.79
N ASP A 210 -5.88 8.15 20.22
CA ASP A 210 -5.72 8.51 21.61
C ASP A 210 -5.16 7.31 22.44
N ASP A 211 -5.94 6.76 23.36
CA ASP A 211 -5.58 5.62 24.21
C ASP A 211 -6.08 4.27 23.66
N ILE A 212 -6.72 4.25 22.49
CA ILE A 212 -7.33 3.05 21.91
C ILE A 212 -6.37 2.43 20.90
N ASP A 213 -5.97 1.17 21.13
CA ASP A 213 -5.22 0.40 20.14
C ASP A 213 -6.13 0.03 18.96
N LEU A 214 -5.86 0.60 17.80
CA LEU A 214 -6.57 0.29 16.54
C LEU A 214 -6.09 -1.03 15.94
N LEU A 215 -4.85 -1.40 16.21
CA LEU A 215 -4.19 -2.60 15.72
C LEU A 215 -3.50 -3.33 16.87
N SER A 216 -3.98 -4.54 17.17
CA SER A 216 -3.32 -5.51 18.04
C SER A 216 -3.28 -6.87 17.36
N GLU A 217 -2.51 -7.84 17.90
CA GLU A 217 -2.48 -9.21 17.39
C GLU A 217 -3.87 -9.88 17.48
N GLU A 218 -4.64 -9.56 18.50
CA GLU A 218 -5.95 -10.17 18.77
C GLU A 218 -7.05 -9.56 17.90
N LYS A 219 -7.04 -8.24 17.71
CA LYS A 219 -8.14 -7.53 17.06
C LYS A 219 -7.70 -6.28 16.30
N VAL A 220 -8.40 -6.06 15.19
CA VAL A 220 -8.34 -4.83 14.40
C VAL A 220 -9.64 -4.06 14.58
N LEU A 221 -9.54 -2.77 14.94
CA LEU A 221 -10.68 -1.88 15.03
C LEU A 221 -10.83 -1.07 13.73
N GLN A 222 -12.07 -0.71 13.39
CA GLN A 222 -12.32 0.23 12.30
C GLN A 222 -11.88 1.63 12.70
N THR A 223 -11.27 2.36 11.77
CA THR A 223 -10.93 3.75 11.96
C THR A 223 -12.06 4.63 11.43
N TYR A 224 -12.43 5.67 12.20
CA TYR A 224 -13.42 6.65 11.76
C TYR A 224 -12.76 7.90 11.17
N TYR A 225 -11.51 8.20 11.57
CA TYR A 225 -10.80 9.44 11.28
C TYR A 225 -9.62 9.28 10.33
N LEU A 226 -9.23 8.02 10.00
CA LEU A 226 -8.16 7.70 9.06
C LEU A 226 -8.69 6.64 8.09
N LYS A 227 -9.22 7.06 6.95
CA LYS A 227 -9.82 6.15 5.96
C LYS A 227 -8.91 5.84 4.79
N GLN A 228 -7.90 6.67 4.54
CA GLN A 228 -7.02 6.50 3.40
C GLN A 228 -5.60 6.95 3.75
N SER A 229 -4.61 6.20 3.29
CA SER A 229 -3.24 6.68 3.19
C SER A 229 -2.78 6.71 1.74
N ILE A 230 -2.12 7.79 1.37
CA ILE A 230 -1.53 8.00 0.04
C ILE A 230 -0.03 8.12 0.22
N TYR A 231 0.72 7.27 -0.47
CA TYR A 231 2.18 7.29 -0.43
C TYR A 231 2.73 7.89 -1.72
N VAL A 232 3.43 9.02 -1.58
CA VAL A 232 4.14 9.69 -2.67
C VAL A 232 5.63 9.51 -2.42
N ASN A 233 6.26 8.64 -3.20
CA ASN A 233 7.70 8.42 -3.14
C ASN A 233 8.42 9.34 -4.12
N SER A 234 9.71 9.60 -3.88
CA SER A 234 10.57 10.27 -4.86
C SER A 234 10.45 9.58 -6.23
N PRO A 235 10.27 10.35 -7.32
CA PRO A 235 9.97 9.81 -8.65
C PRO A 235 11.01 8.87 -9.26
N LEU A 236 12.15 8.66 -8.61
CA LEU A 236 13.21 7.75 -9.08
C LEU A 236 12.88 6.25 -8.93
N PHE A 237 11.84 5.87 -8.17
CA PHE A 237 11.51 4.48 -7.89
C PHE A 237 10.39 3.91 -8.77
N ILE A 238 10.15 4.46 -9.94
CA ILE A 238 9.11 3.97 -10.87
C ILE A 238 9.33 2.51 -11.29
N ASP A 239 10.54 1.96 -11.13
CA ASP A 239 10.92 0.68 -11.74
C ASP A 239 11.54 -0.36 -10.78
N CYS A 240 11.53 -0.16 -9.47
CA CYS A 240 12.15 -1.11 -8.54
C CYS A 240 11.13 -2.03 -7.87
N GLY A 241 10.99 -3.23 -8.42
CA GLY A 241 10.41 -4.49 -7.93
C GLY A 241 9.41 -4.46 -6.77
N ASP A 242 9.89 -4.31 -5.55
CA ASP A 242 9.06 -4.47 -4.34
C ASP A 242 8.15 -3.27 -4.00
N THR A 243 8.28 -2.10 -4.67
CA THR A 243 7.46 -0.91 -4.45
C THR A 243 6.44 -0.65 -5.55
N HIS A 244 6.35 -1.55 -6.52
CA HIS A 244 5.43 -1.44 -7.66
C HIS A 244 3.97 -1.22 -7.24
N PHE A 245 3.54 -1.79 -6.12
CA PHE A 245 2.18 -1.63 -5.60
C PHE A 245 1.90 -0.19 -5.09
N LEU A 246 2.88 0.52 -4.52
CA LEU A 246 2.71 1.92 -4.08
C LEU A 246 2.47 2.82 -5.29
N TRP A 247 3.26 2.61 -6.34
CA TRP A 247 3.10 3.32 -7.59
C TRP A 247 1.77 3.00 -8.27
N ALA A 248 1.40 1.72 -8.36
CA ALA A 248 0.12 1.31 -8.94
C ALA A 248 -1.07 1.92 -8.19
N HIS A 249 -1.00 2.01 -6.86
CA HIS A 249 -2.02 2.68 -6.06
C HIS A 249 -2.07 4.18 -6.38
N LEU A 250 -0.92 4.88 -6.37
CA LEU A 250 -0.85 6.30 -6.71
C LEU A 250 -1.37 6.57 -8.13
N GLN A 251 -0.98 5.76 -9.13
CA GLN A 251 -1.51 5.86 -10.50
C GLN A 251 -3.03 5.75 -10.55
N LYS A 252 -3.59 4.79 -9.83
CA LYS A 252 -5.04 4.64 -9.73
C LYS A 252 -5.71 5.92 -9.20
N LEU A 253 -5.14 6.53 -8.17
CA LEU A 253 -5.69 7.74 -7.56
C LEU A 253 -5.60 8.97 -8.47
N ILE A 254 -4.46 9.20 -9.11
CA ILE A 254 -4.28 10.38 -9.97
C ILE A 254 -5.08 10.34 -11.28
N LEU A 255 -5.60 9.16 -11.66
CA LEU A 255 -6.41 8.97 -12.87
C LEU A 255 -7.91 8.93 -12.58
N ASN A 256 -8.35 8.56 -11.39
CA ASN A 256 -9.76 8.39 -11.07
C ASN A 256 -10.27 9.47 -10.11
N ASP A 257 -11.51 9.90 -10.30
CA ASP A 257 -12.16 10.86 -9.42
C ASP A 257 -12.59 10.20 -8.09
N ALA A 258 -12.58 10.99 -7.02
CA ALA A 258 -13.13 10.68 -5.71
C ALA A 258 -14.15 11.74 -5.30
N ASP A 259 -14.98 11.41 -4.29
CA ASP A 259 -16.05 12.29 -3.82
C ASP A 259 -15.57 13.44 -2.90
N GLY A 260 -14.28 13.65 -2.82
CA GLY A 260 -13.70 14.68 -1.95
C GLY A 260 -13.88 16.11 -2.48
N ILE A 261 -13.73 17.07 -1.60
CA ILE A 261 -13.92 18.49 -1.91
C ILE A 261 -12.73 19.01 -2.72
N LYS A 262 -12.98 19.45 -3.93
CA LYS A 262 -11.98 20.15 -4.78
C LYS A 262 -11.71 21.54 -4.21
N LYS A 263 -10.46 21.97 -4.21
CA LYS A 263 -10.00 23.26 -3.68
C LYS A 263 -9.35 24.12 -4.79
N PRO A 264 -10.14 24.91 -5.52
CA PRO A 264 -9.62 25.67 -6.68
C PRO A 264 -8.44 26.58 -6.33
N ALA A 265 -8.46 27.25 -5.18
CA ALA A 265 -7.38 28.12 -4.76
C ALA A 265 -6.04 27.40 -4.59
N LEU A 266 -6.05 26.17 -4.01
CA LEU A 266 -4.84 25.33 -3.91
C LEU A 266 -4.36 24.87 -5.28
N LEU A 267 -5.28 24.52 -6.18
CA LEU A 267 -4.92 24.14 -7.55
C LEU A 267 -4.24 25.30 -8.29
N ASP A 268 -4.72 26.53 -8.12
CA ASP A 268 -4.12 27.71 -8.72
C ASP A 268 -2.73 28.03 -8.14
N GLU A 269 -2.53 27.79 -6.82
CA GLU A 269 -1.21 27.89 -6.21
C GLU A 269 -0.21 26.89 -6.84
N VAL A 270 -0.60 25.62 -6.95
CA VAL A 270 0.26 24.58 -7.55
C VAL A 270 0.54 24.89 -9.01
N ARG A 271 -0.47 25.32 -9.79
CA ARG A 271 -0.32 25.76 -11.18
C ARG A 271 0.70 26.90 -11.32
N SER A 272 0.61 27.89 -10.44
CA SER A 272 1.53 29.03 -10.43
C SER A 272 2.99 28.61 -10.25
N VAL A 273 3.24 27.65 -9.34
CA VAL A 273 4.60 27.13 -9.09
C VAL A 273 5.10 26.32 -10.27
N MET A 274 4.25 25.46 -10.85
CA MET A 274 4.59 24.64 -12.03
C MET A 274 4.76 25.48 -13.30
N GLY A 275 4.21 26.68 -13.36
CA GLY A 275 4.15 27.49 -14.59
C GLY A 275 3.27 26.85 -15.68
N GLY A 276 2.30 26.02 -15.32
CA GLY A 276 1.44 25.31 -16.25
C GLY A 276 0.37 24.45 -15.59
N SER A 277 -0.25 23.57 -16.35
CA SER A 277 -1.32 22.69 -15.89
C SER A 277 -1.12 21.24 -16.33
N ILE A 278 -1.80 20.32 -15.65
CA ILE A 278 -1.84 18.91 -16.02
C ILE A 278 -3.19 18.61 -16.66
N ARG A 279 -3.16 17.92 -17.79
CA ARG A 279 -4.38 17.42 -18.45
C ARG A 279 -4.28 15.94 -18.79
N GLU A 280 -5.42 15.29 -18.99
CA GLU A 280 -5.50 13.94 -19.52
C GLU A 280 -5.47 13.98 -21.05
N GLU A 281 -4.87 12.98 -21.67
CA GLU A 281 -4.87 12.79 -23.13
C GLU A 281 -6.18 12.08 -23.51
N GLU A 282 -7.06 12.77 -24.25
CA GLU A 282 -8.43 12.34 -24.52
C GLU A 282 -8.52 11.08 -25.42
N ASP A 283 -7.53 10.85 -26.30
CA ASP A 283 -7.56 9.75 -27.29
C ASP A 283 -6.75 8.51 -26.88
N ALA A 284 -6.19 8.47 -25.67
CA ALA A 284 -5.37 7.35 -25.25
C ALA A 284 -6.21 6.17 -24.74
N VAL A 285 -5.91 4.94 -25.22
CA VAL A 285 -6.54 3.70 -24.75
C VAL A 285 -6.27 3.48 -23.25
N VAL A 286 -5.14 3.97 -22.77
CA VAL A 286 -4.78 4.05 -21.35
C VAL A 286 -4.63 5.53 -21.00
N PRO A 287 -5.32 6.05 -19.98
CA PRO A 287 -5.20 7.46 -19.59
C PRO A 287 -3.76 7.87 -19.37
N LYS A 288 -3.32 8.93 -20.07
CA LYS A 288 -1.98 9.51 -19.94
C LYS A 288 -2.11 10.94 -19.47
N LEU A 289 -1.15 11.38 -18.67
CA LEU A 289 -1.06 12.74 -18.19
C LEU A 289 -0.08 13.53 -19.05
N ARG A 290 -0.44 14.77 -19.37
CA ARG A 290 0.42 15.72 -20.09
C ARG A 290 0.58 16.99 -19.28
N TYR A 291 1.80 17.53 -19.28
CA TYR A 291 2.07 18.87 -18.79
C TYR A 291 1.94 19.87 -19.94
N VAL A 292 1.21 20.96 -19.69
CA VAL A 292 1.05 22.08 -20.64
C VAL A 292 1.47 23.36 -19.94
N SER A 293 2.50 24.05 -20.46
CA SER A 293 2.94 25.34 -19.94
C SER A 293 1.85 26.42 -20.08
N ALA A 294 1.93 27.47 -19.25
CA ALA A 294 0.92 28.53 -19.23
C ALA A 294 0.82 29.28 -20.57
N ASP A 295 1.93 29.44 -21.28
CA ASP A 295 2.02 30.03 -22.64
C ASP A 295 1.63 29.03 -23.74
N LYS A 296 1.44 27.76 -23.41
CA LYS A 296 1.15 26.65 -24.33
C LYS A 296 2.26 26.32 -25.34
N GLU A 297 3.47 26.79 -25.11
CA GLU A 297 4.61 26.47 -25.97
C GLU A 297 5.15 25.06 -25.70
N ILE A 298 5.00 24.57 -24.46
CA ILE A 298 5.41 23.23 -24.03
C ILE A 298 4.16 22.38 -23.78
N ASP A 299 4.05 21.26 -24.47
CA ASP A 299 3.02 20.22 -24.28
C ASP A 299 3.69 18.86 -24.41
N ILE A 300 4.00 18.24 -23.26
CA ILE A 300 4.76 16.99 -23.18
C ILE A 300 4.07 15.95 -22.29
N PRO A 301 4.28 14.65 -22.55
CA PRO A 301 3.90 13.61 -21.60
C PRO A 301 4.56 13.87 -20.23
N ILE A 302 3.85 13.56 -19.16
CA ILE A 302 4.39 13.79 -17.80
C ILE A 302 5.64 12.94 -17.52
N GLU A 303 5.74 11.79 -18.19
CA GLU A 303 6.89 10.88 -18.12
C GLU A 303 8.18 11.56 -18.62
N ASP A 304 8.07 12.48 -19.57
CA ASP A 304 9.19 13.22 -20.17
C ASP A 304 9.50 14.52 -19.41
N ALA A 305 8.66 14.90 -18.46
CA ALA A 305 8.86 16.10 -17.66
C ALA A 305 9.99 15.94 -16.63
N ALA A 306 10.58 17.07 -16.23
CA ALA A 306 11.57 17.09 -15.15
C ALA A 306 10.99 16.46 -13.85
N THR A 307 11.83 15.73 -13.13
CA THR A 307 11.40 14.97 -11.94
C THR A 307 10.72 15.84 -10.89
N GLY A 308 11.26 17.02 -10.60
CA GLY A 308 10.63 17.96 -9.67
C GLY A 308 9.23 18.42 -10.13
N LEU A 309 8.99 18.55 -11.44
CA LEU A 309 7.67 18.89 -11.97
C LEU A 309 6.66 17.75 -11.74
N LYS A 310 7.11 16.49 -11.84
CA LYS A 310 6.26 15.32 -11.57
C LYS A 310 5.73 15.30 -10.13
N THR A 311 6.56 15.70 -9.16
CA THR A 311 6.13 15.77 -7.74
C THR A 311 4.96 16.73 -7.55
N PHE A 312 5.04 17.94 -8.12
CA PHE A 312 3.93 18.89 -8.09
C PHE A 312 2.72 18.41 -8.90
N ALA A 313 2.95 17.77 -10.06
CA ALA A 313 1.90 17.26 -10.91
C ALA A 313 1.06 16.17 -10.21
N TYR A 314 1.69 15.26 -9.49
CA TYR A 314 0.97 14.23 -8.74
C TYR A 314 0.18 14.83 -7.58
N LEU A 315 0.76 15.76 -6.82
CA LEU A 315 0.04 16.48 -5.78
C LEU A 315 -1.16 17.26 -6.37
N TYR A 316 -0.95 17.96 -7.48
CA TYR A 316 -2.01 18.65 -8.21
C TYR A 316 -3.16 17.69 -8.56
N ARG A 317 -2.85 16.53 -9.15
CA ARG A 317 -3.87 15.55 -9.54
C ARG A 317 -4.62 14.96 -8.34
N LEU A 318 -3.94 14.66 -7.25
CA LEU A 318 -4.59 14.18 -6.01
C LEU A 318 -5.60 15.19 -5.46
N ILE A 319 -5.27 16.49 -5.50
CA ILE A 319 -6.17 17.58 -5.09
C ILE A 319 -7.32 17.72 -6.09
N GLU A 320 -7.03 17.74 -7.39
CA GLU A 320 -8.01 17.90 -8.46
C GLU A 320 -9.01 16.74 -8.51
N LYS A 321 -8.54 15.53 -8.31
CA LYS A 321 -9.37 14.31 -8.28
C LYS A 321 -10.12 14.12 -6.94
N GLY A 322 -9.87 14.97 -5.92
CA GLY A 322 -10.60 14.95 -4.66
C GLY A 322 -10.16 13.86 -3.68
N HIS A 323 -8.94 13.32 -3.83
CA HIS A 323 -8.43 12.27 -2.92
C HIS A 323 -7.89 12.83 -1.61
N ILE A 324 -7.65 14.13 -1.52
CA ILE A 324 -7.13 14.77 -0.30
C ILE A 324 -8.30 15.25 0.55
N THR A 325 -8.51 14.59 1.68
CA THR A 325 -9.60 14.87 2.64
C THR A 325 -9.06 14.96 4.06
N PRO A 326 -9.85 15.40 5.06
CA PRO A 326 -9.43 15.38 6.46
C PRO A 326 -9.15 13.98 7.01
N GLU A 327 -9.70 12.95 6.37
CA GLU A 327 -9.55 11.53 6.73
C GLU A 327 -8.36 10.87 6.02
N THR A 328 -7.64 11.63 5.17
CA THR A 328 -6.46 11.17 4.43
C THR A 328 -5.18 11.42 5.23
N VAL A 329 -4.26 10.45 5.20
CA VAL A 329 -2.86 10.65 5.57
C VAL A 329 -2.02 10.66 4.30
N LEU A 330 -1.44 11.81 3.98
CA LEU A 330 -0.52 11.99 2.88
C LEU A 330 0.90 11.73 3.36
N ILE A 331 1.52 10.68 2.86
CA ILE A 331 2.89 10.27 3.20
C ILE A 331 3.79 10.65 2.03
N ILE A 332 4.80 11.47 2.29
CA ILE A 332 5.72 11.96 1.26
C ILE A 332 7.13 11.63 1.70
N ASP A 333 7.84 10.90 0.84
CA ASP A 333 9.20 10.42 1.12
C ASP A 333 10.19 11.14 0.20
N GLU A 334 11.09 11.92 0.81
CA GLU A 334 12.14 12.69 0.16
C GLU A 334 11.66 13.57 -1.02
N PRO A 335 10.66 14.44 -0.83
CA PRO A 335 10.11 15.26 -1.93
C PRO A 335 11.13 16.25 -2.52
N GLU A 336 12.14 16.64 -1.73
CA GLU A 336 13.21 17.55 -2.12
C GLU A 336 14.15 16.98 -3.20
N VAL A 337 14.19 15.66 -3.33
CA VAL A 337 15.06 15.02 -4.33
C VAL A 337 14.68 15.51 -5.73
N HIS A 338 15.66 16.12 -6.42
CA HIS A 338 15.50 16.77 -7.71
C HIS A 338 14.67 18.07 -7.74
N LEU A 339 14.31 18.64 -6.59
CA LEU A 339 13.77 20.00 -6.53
C LEU A 339 14.89 21.05 -6.48
N HIS A 340 14.71 22.12 -7.22
CA HIS A 340 15.53 23.31 -7.04
C HIS A 340 15.20 23.94 -5.66
N PRO A 341 16.15 24.49 -4.87
CA PRO A 341 15.90 25.07 -3.55
C PRO A 341 14.68 26.00 -3.47
N LYS A 342 14.47 26.84 -4.48
CA LYS A 342 13.25 27.66 -4.59
C LYS A 342 11.96 26.80 -4.57
N TRP A 343 11.96 25.66 -5.22
CA TRP A 343 10.80 24.78 -5.30
C TRP A 343 10.60 23.97 -4.02
N VAL A 344 11.66 23.71 -3.25
CA VAL A 344 11.56 23.11 -1.91
C VAL A 344 10.73 24.00 -1.00
N VAL A 345 11.03 25.31 -0.96
CA VAL A 345 10.28 26.30 -0.17
C VAL A 345 8.81 26.41 -0.63
N GLU A 346 8.58 26.45 -1.94
CA GLU A 346 7.21 26.51 -2.48
C GLU A 346 6.43 25.23 -2.18
N PHE A 347 7.09 24.07 -2.20
CA PHE A 347 6.46 22.78 -1.85
C PHE A 347 6.06 22.78 -0.37
N ALA A 348 6.95 23.20 0.54
CA ALA A 348 6.64 23.37 1.95
C ALA A 348 5.42 24.28 2.17
N ARG A 349 5.36 25.42 1.44
CA ARG A 349 4.23 26.34 1.50
C ARG A 349 2.91 25.69 1.09
N ILE A 350 2.92 24.95 -0.02
CA ILE A 350 1.73 24.22 -0.48
C ILE A 350 1.29 23.18 0.54
N LEU A 351 2.19 22.43 1.17
CA LEU A 351 1.85 21.45 2.20
C LEU A 351 1.20 22.09 3.42
N VAL A 352 1.72 23.23 3.89
CA VAL A 352 1.13 23.99 5.01
C VAL A 352 -0.28 24.48 4.66
N HIS A 353 -0.46 25.08 3.48
CA HIS A 353 -1.77 25.53 3.02
C HIS A 353 -2.74 24.37 2.82
N LEU A 354 -2.26 23.24 2.29
CA LEU A 354 -3.06 22.03 2.11
C LEU A 354 -3.60 21.52 3.45
N HIS A 355 -2.72 21.39 4.46
CA HIS A 355 -3.17 21.04 5.81
C HIS A 355 -4.16 22.05 6.38
N LYS A 356 -3.86 23.34 6.28
CA LYS A 356 -4.70 24.42 6.86
C LYS A 356 -6.10 24.47 6.23
N GLN A 357 -6.19 24.29 4.89
CA GLN A 357 -7.45 24.45 4.15
C GLN A 357 -8.28 23.16 4.08
N VAL A 358 -7.64 22.00 4.17
CA VAL A 358 -8.31 20.70 4.04
C VAL A 358 -8.35 19.93 5.36
N GLY A 359 -7.34 20.09 6.21
CA GLY A 359 -7.20 19.30 7.45
C GLY A 359 -6.55 17.94 7.23
N VAL A 360 -5.98 17.69 6.05
CA VAL A 360 -5.24 16.46 5.73
C VAL A 360 -4.05 16.30 6.69
N LYS A 361 -3.81 15.06 7.15
CA LYS A 361 -2.61 14.76 7.93
C LYS A 361 -1.45 14.46 6.97
N ILE A 362 -0.26 14.98 7.26
CA ILE A 362 0.90 14.84 6.41
C ILE A 362 2.03 14.23 7.23
N LEU A 363 2.60 13.13 6.74
CA LEU A 363 3.86 12.57 7.23
C LEU A 363 4.92 12.78 6.15
N LEU A 364 5.92 13.60 6.47
CA LEU A 364 7.01 13.93 5.58
C LEU A 364 8.31 13.31 6.09
N ALA A 365 9.01 12.55 5.26
CA ALA A 365 10.38 12.13 5.52
C ALA A 365 11.32 13.01 4.67
N SER A 366 12.20 13.75 5.33
CA SER A 366 13.12 14.68 4.65
C SER A 366 14.49 14.70 5.34
N HIS A 367 15.52 14.94 4.57
CA HIS A 367 16.88 15.22 5.07
C HIS A 367 17.39 16.60 4.61
N ASP A 368 16.52 17.44 4.09
CA ASP A 368 16.84 18.72 3.51
C ASP A 368 16.62 19.86 4.53
N PRO A 369 17.64 20.68 4.85
CA PRO A 369 17.52 21.78 5.79
C PRO A 369 16.57 22.89 5.32
N ASP A 370 16.50 23.17 4.01
CA ASP A 370 15.62 24.19 3.48
C ASP A 370 14.14 23.78 3.63
N MET A 371 13.83 22.49 3.46
CA MET A 371 12.50 21.95 3.70
C MET A 371 12.08 22.13 5.17
N VAL A 372 12.96 21.74 6.11
CA VAL A 372 12.71 21.84 7.56
C VAL A 372 12.52 23.31 7.97
N ALA A 373 13.42 24.21 7.53
CA ALA A 373 13.33 25.64 7.84
C ALA A 373 12.07 26.29 7.25
N ALA A 374 11.73 25.94 6.00
CA ALA A 374 10.54 26.47 5.33
C ALA A 374 9.25 26.03 6.03
N LEU A 375 9.13 24.73 6.38
CA LEU A 375 7.97 24.22 7.10
C LEU A 375 7.80 24.89 8.48
N GLN A 376 8.89 25.06 9.23
CA GLN A 376 8.87 25.72 10.54
C GLN A 376 8.44 27.18 10.39
N SER A 377 9.14 27.96 9.55
CA SER A 377 8.88 29.39 9.40
C SER A 377 7.46 29.69 8.85
N ILE A 378 7.01 28.91 7.85
CA ILE A 378 5.68 29.08 7.28
C ILE A 378 4.62 28.56 8.25
N GLY A 379 4.88 27.44 8.94
CA GLY A 379 3.98 26.90 9.96
C GLY A 379 3.75 27.85 11.14
N GLU A 380 4.79 28.55 11.60
CA GLU A 380 4.66 29.61 12.61
C GLU A 380 3.82 30.77 12.11
N LYS A 381 4.10 31.28 10.91
CA LYS A 381 3.34 32.35 10.26
C LYS A 381 1.85 31.99 10.11
N GLU A 382 1.56 30.75 9.78
CA GLU A 382 0.19 30.23 9.60
C GLU A 382 -0.44 29.71 10.90
N GLU A 383 0.24 29.89 12.05
CA GLU A 383 -0.23 29.58 13.40
C GLU A 383 -0.61 28.10 13.60
N LEU A 384 0.18 27.17 13.02
CA LEU A 384 -0.09 25.73 13.14
C LEU A 384 0.08 25.21 14.57
N GLY A 385 1.00 25.78 15.37
CA GLY A 385 1.27 25.36 16.73
C GLY A 385 1.58 23.86 16.83
N GLU A 386 0.90 23.17 17.74
CA GLU A 386 1.07 21.71 17.96
C GLU A 386 0.69 20.83 16.77
N LYS A 387 0.12 21.38 15.69
CA LYS A 387 -0.15 20.66 14.44
C LYS A 387 1.07 20.52 13.55
N LEU A 388 2.19 21.17 13.88
CA LEU A 388 3.48 20.96 13.24
C LEU A 388 4.43 20.33 14.25
N ASN A 389 4.96 19.14 13.92
CA ASN A 389 5.83 18.42 14.84
C ASN A 389 7.00 17.81 14.09
N PHE A 390 8.22 18.05 14.58
CA PHE A 390 9.44 17.51 14.01
C PHE A 390 9.96 16.37 14.87
N TYR A 391 10.57 15.38 14.23
CA TYR A 391 11.25 14.25 14.84
C TYR A 391 12.66 14.14 14.29
N ILE A 392 13.62 13.94 15.16
CA ILE A 392 14.99 13.63 14.79
C ILE A 392 15.32 12.17 15.12
N ALA A 393 15.90 11.46 14.16
CA ALA A 393 16.45 10.12 14.39
C ALA A 393 17.86 10.23 14.97
N LYS A 394 18.04 9.84 16.23
CA LYS A 394 19.33 9.78 16.91
C LYS A 394 19.77 8.33 17.06
N ARG A 395 21.09 8.07 16.92
CA ARG A 395 21.64 6.73 17.13
C ARG A 395 21.40 6.27 18.56
N ASN A 396 20.92 5.04 18.72
CA ASN A 396 20.72 4.46 20.04
C ASN A 396 22.06 4.22 20.74
N GLU A 397 22.16 4.51 22.03
CA GLU A 397 23.40 4.43 22.80
C GLU A 397 23.88 2.98 22.99
N GLU A 398 22.94 2.03 23.16
CA GLU A 398 23.24 0.62 23.39
C GLU A 398 23.48 -0.13 22.07
N ASN A 399 22.74 0.25 21.00
CA ASN A 399 22.89 -0.37 19.68
C ASN A 399 23.06 0.69 18.58
N LYS A 400 24.31 0.98 18.23
CA LYS A 400 24.69 2.00 17.23
C LYS A 400 24.17 1.73 15.81
N HIS A 401 23.60 0.56 15.54
CA HIS A 401 22.97 0.23 14.26
C HIS A 401 21.48 0.57 14.23
N GLN A 402 20.92 1.00 15.38
CA GLN A 402 19.52 1.38 15.50
C GLN A 402 19.37 2.84 15.93
N PHE A 403 18.18 3.38 15.69
CA PHE A 403 17.86 4.78 15.91
C PHE A 403 16.60 4.92 16.77
N ASP A 404 16.61 5.95 17.61
CA ASP A 404 15.46 6.43 18.36
C ASP A 404 14.94 7.72 17.72
N PHE A 405 13.64 7.77 17.43
CA PHE A 405 12.97 8.95 16.90
C PHE A 405 12.46 9.80 18.05
N ILE A 406 13.05 10.97 18.22
CA ILE A 406 12.77 11.88 19.33
C ILE A 406 12.01 13.08 18.79
N SER A 407 10.84 13.38 19.39
CA SER A 407 10.07 14.59 19.05
C SER A 407 10.80 15.82 19.55
N THR A 408 10.94 16.84 18.71
CA THR A 408 11.45 18.16 19.05
C THR A 408 10.33 19.22 19.07
N GLY A 409 9.08 18.80 18.83
CA GLY A 409 7.95 19.73 18.67
C GLY A 409 8.16 20.64 17.47
N THR A 410 8.13 21.96 17.67
CA THR A 410 8.43 22.96 16.65
C THR A 410 9.88 23.45 16.66
N ASP A 411 10.70 22.96 17.60
CA ASP A 411 12.12 23.29 17.70
C ASP A 411 12.93 22.53 16.66
N ILE A 412 13.61 23.25 15.78
CA ILE A 412 14.44 22.68 14.71
C ILE A 412 15.95 22.78 14.99
N GLU A 413 16.37 23.43 16.09
CA GLU A 413 17.79 23.59 16.44
C GLU A 413 18.52 22.24 16.52
N PRO A 414 18.00 21.20 17.22
CA PRO A 414 18.64 19.90 17.30
C PRO A 414 18.78 19.19 15.95
N ILE A 415 17.91 19.55 14.96
CA ILE A 415 17.97 19.01 13.61
C ILE A 415 19.10 19.69 12.83
N PHE A 416 19.23 21.02 12.95
CA PHE A 416 20.29 21.78 12.30
C PHE A 416 21.67 21.42 12.85
N ASP A 417 21.80 21.13 14.14
CA ASP A 417 23.05 20.59 14.70
C ASP A 417 23.51 19.32 13.99
N SER A 418 22.58 18.46 13.58
CA SER A 418 22.91 17.25 12.83
C SER A 418 23.37 17.54 11.39
N PHE A 419 22.91 18.63 10.79
CA PHE A 419 23.35 19.07 9.45
C PHE A 419 24.71 19.75 9.49
N ASN A 420 25.07 20.44 10.60
CA ASN A 420 26.35 21.11 10.77
C ASN A 420 27.55 20.16 10.74
N ILE A 421 27.36 18.88 11.06
CA ILE A 421 28.41 17.85 10.95
C ILE A 421 29.03 17.81 9.54
N ALA A 422 28.23 18.11 8.50
CA ALA A 422 28.75 18.17 7.13
C ALA A 422 29.67 19.39 6.92
N LEU A 423 29.36 20.52 7.52
CA LEU A 423 30.18 21.74 7.46
C LEU A 423 31.51 21.52 8.19
N ASP A 424 31.49 20.91 9.38
CA ASP A 424 32.69 20.58 10.13
C ASP A 424 33.64 19.67 9.32
N ARG A 425 33.07 18.67 8.61
CA ARG A 425 33.86 17.80 7.74
C ARG A 425 34.41 18.51 6.50
N ILE A 426 33.64 19.44 5.91
CA ILE A 426 34.11 20.26 4.79
C ILE A 426 35.30 21.09 5.24
N GLU A 427 35.24 21.68 6.45
CA GLU A 427 36.38 22.40 7.01
C GLU A 427 37.57 21.50 7.29
N GLU A 428 37.32 20.30 7.87
CA GLU A 428 38.37 19.31 8.13
C GLU A 428 39.11 18.88 6.86
N TYR A 429 38.36 18.57 5.78
CA TYR A 429 38.95 18.15 4.50
C TYR A 429 39.49 19.31 3.68
N GLY A 430 39.01 20.54 3.93
CA GLY A 430 39.48 21.75 3.24
C GLY A 430 40.74 22.41 3.86
N ARG A 431 41.09 21.99 5.09
CA ARG A 431 42.36 22.45 5.71
C ARG A 431 43.52 21.79 4.97
N THR A 432 44.21 22.55 4.14
CA THR A 432 45.54 22.15 3.63
C THR A 432 46.48 22.00 4.83
N ASN A 433 47.21 20.89 4.87
CA ASN A 433 48.34 20.71 5.84
C ASN A 433 49.45 21.71 5.51
N ASP A 434 49.26 22.97 5.86
CA ASP A 434 50.33 23.98 5.92
C ASP A 434 51.07 23.83 7.27
N MET A 435 51.55 22.65 7.55
CA MET A 435 52.52 22.39 8.63
C MET A 435 53.58 21.41 8.16
N ASP A 436 54.29 21.75 7.08
CA ASP A 436 55.64 21.24 6.82
C ASP A 436 56.47 22.36 6.20
N GLU A 437 56.88 23.31 7.04
CA GLU A 437 58.09 24.11 6.91
C GLU A 437 58.83 24.24 8.24
#